data_a2732d8cccad325b0878bab64e973c26
#
_entry.id   a2732d8cccad325b0878bab64e973c26
#
_cell.length_a   1.000
_cell.length_b   1.000
_cell.length_c   1.000
_cell.angle_alpha   90.00
_cell.angle_beta   90.00
_cell.angle_gamma   90.00
#
_symmetry.space_group_name_H-M   'P 1'
#
loop_
_entity.id
_entity.type
_entity.pdbx_description
1 polymer ?
#
loop_
_entity_poly.entity_id
_entity_poly.type
_entity_poly.pdbx_seq_one_letter_code
_entity_poly.pdbx_strand_id
1 'polypeptide(L)'
;MTQLSLGPALESGVNLLRGLTRRRSAVEEARRTAAAWAQAHPRLGAQLVTSPRPGSPVVDYDLLLDHPSGGTIMLGVQAEDGTSWLVDHSTHWAAGYVLTVDGTHVSVSEAMLMLRSLARPGMSPQEELVRFCVLRNAAQQEEVGLADVQAAADGFRRRRGLLGHDTMAEWLDRMGMSAEAFHDHMTMTAKDQRFRARKRAELAPAYLDRHRDRFARVRAAWVLADDPVEPAELDGPLAGRWDLRLTRARTWAGELPVPLREVPAGGAAGPVPYEGGFLTGQVVERQEAVADEATLKAAGEAAFDEWVADAAREARITWHWL
;
A
#
# COMPACT_ATOMS: atom_id res chain seq x y z
N MET A 1 40.47 -10.14 -12.63
CA MET A 1 39.30 -9.27 -12.45
C MET A 1 39.83 -7.95 -11.87
N THR A 2 39.90 -6.89 -12.66
CA THR A 2 40.40 -5.57 -12.24
C THR A 2 39.40 -4.99 -11.26
N GLN A 3 39.80 -4.82 -10.01
CA GLN A 3 39.04 -4.15 -8.99
C GLN A 3 38.77 -2.72 -9.46
N LEU A 4 37.51 -2.36 -9.72
CA LEU A 4 37.16 -0.98 -10.05
C LEU A 4 37.53 -0.12 -8.84
N SER A 5 38.49 0.77 -9.05
CA SER A 5 38.76 1.83 -8.08
C SER A 5 37.55 2.77 -8.06
N LEU A 6 36.69 2.62 -7.07
CA LEU A 6 35.45 3.39 -6.92
C LEU A 6 35.77 4.89 -6.69
N GLY A 7 36.86 5.22 -6.03
CA GLY A 7 37.26 6.60 -5.70
C GLY A 7 37.24 7.57 -6.88
N PRO A 8 37.93 7.29 -8.01
CA PRO A 8 37.91 8.18 -9.17
C PRO A 8 36.52 8.37 -9.77
N ALA A 9 35.67 7.33 -9.73
CA ALA A 9 34.30 7.43 -10.26
C ALA A 9 33.42 8.29 -9.34
N LEU A 10 33.59 8.18 -8.02
CA LEU A 10 32.88 9.04 -7.05
C LEU A 10 33.30 10.50 -7.19
N GLU A 11 34.62 10.76 -7.35
CA GLU A 11 35.14 12.08 -7.59
C GLU A 11 34.61 12.70 -8.89
N SER A 12 34.55 11.89 -9.96
CA SER A 12 33.93 12.28 -11.23
C SER A 12 32.44 12.59 -11.08
N GLY A 13 31.68 11.79 -10.32
CA GLY A 13 30.26 12.03 -10.01
C GLY A 13 30.04 13.32 -9.21
N VAL A 14 30.91 13.58 -8.26
CA VAL A 14 30.93 14.84 -7.50
C VAL A 14 31.16 16.03 -8.43
N ASN A 15 32.12 15.94 -9.34
CA ASN A 15 32.41 17.01 -10.31
C ASN A 15 31.25 17.23 -11.29
N LEU A 16 30.56 16.14 -11.71
CA LEU A 16 29.32 16.23 -12.46
C LEU A 16 28.30 17.09 -11.73
N LEU A 17 27.97 16.71 -10.48
CA LEU A 17 26.95 17.41 -9.68
C LEU A 17 27.30 18.88 -9.44
N ARG A 18 28.59 19.21 -9.27
CA ARG A 18 29.07 20.59 -9.16
C ARG A 18 28.84 21.43 -10.40
N GLY A 19 28.92 20.82 -11.58
CA GLY A 19 28.71 21.47 -12.85
C GLY A 19 27.24 21.70 -13.22
N LEU A 20 26.28 21.05 -12.52
CA LEU A 20 24.86 21.17 -12.85
C LEU A 20 24.25 22.49 -12.35
N THR A 21 23.52 23.15 -13.25
CA THR A 21 22.77 24.37 -12.90
C THR A 21 21.50 24.01 -12.11
N ARG A 22 21.37 24.51 -10.88
CA ARG A 22 20.28 24.19 -9.95
C ARG A 22 19.05 25.09 -10.15
N ARG A 23 18.51 25.11 -11.35
CA ARG A 23 17.29 25.86 -11.68
C ARG A 23 16.30 24.93 -12.36
N ARG A 24 15.01 25.12 -12.10
CA ARG A 24 13.94 24.33 -12.74
C ARG A 24 14.01 24.35 -14.26
N SER A 25 14.41 25.49 -14.86
CA SER A 25 14.59 25.61 -16.31
C SER A 25 15.76 24.80 -16.88
N ALA A 26 16.69 24.34 -16.05
CA ALA A 26 17.89 23.60 -16.47
C ALA A 26 17.81 22.09 -16.20
N VAL A 27 16.68 21.58 -15.68
CA VAL A 27 16.52 20.15 -15.28
C VAL A 27 16.77 19.22 -16.46
N GLU A 28 16.26 19.52 -17.65
CA GLU A 28 16.44 18.67 -18.83
C GLU A 28 17.90 18.65 -19.32
N GLU A 29 18.61 19.74 -19.17
CA GLU A 29 20.05 19.80 -19.45
C GLU A 29 20.83 18.98 -18.43
N ALA A 30 20.49 19.10 -17.15
CA ALA A 30 21.09 18.31 -16.08
C ALA A 30 20.89 16.79 -16.29
N ARG A 31 19.69 16.39 -16.68
CA ARG A 31 19.37 14.97 -17.01
C ARG A 31 20.20 14.46 -18.18
N ARG A 32 20.31 15.24 -19.26
CA ARG A 32 21.14 14.87 -20.42
C ARG A 32 22.61 14.74 -20.05
N THR A 33 23.14 15.67 -19.26
CA THR A 33 24.53 15.65 -18.80
C THR A 33 24.80 14.43 -17.93
N ALA A 34 23.88 14.12 -16.99
CA ALA A 34 23.98 12.93 -16.13
C ALA A 34 23.87 11.62 -16.94
N ALA A 35 22.98 11.58 -17.95
CA ALA A 35 22.86 10.42 -18.83
C ALA A 35 24.13 10.17 -19.64
N ALA A 36 24.77 11.20 -20.16
CA ALA A 36 26.05 11.10 -20.85
C ALA A 36 27.16 10.58 -19.92
N TRP A 37 27.17 11.07 -18.68
CA TRP A 37 28.09 10.60 -17.67
C TRP A 37 27.84 9.11 -17.31
N ALA A 38 26.57 8.71 -17.17
CA ALA A 38 26.18 7.32 -16.91
C ALA A 38 26.63 6.38 -18.04
N GLN A 39 26.53 6.79 -19.30
CA GLN A 39 27.03 6.02 -20.46
C GLN A 39 28.54 5.83 -20.41
N ALA A 40 29.30 6.79 -19.88
CA ALA A 40 30.73 6.66 -19.67
C ALA A 40 31.09 5.75 -18.48
N HIS A 41 30.12 5.50 -17.58
CA HIS A 41 30.30 4.68 -16.37
C HIS A 41 29.24 3.56 -16.27
N PRO A 42 29.10 2.68 -17.28
CA PRO A 42 27.96 1.75 -17.40
C PRO A 42 27.85 0.72 -16.26
N ARG A 43 28.95 0.51 -15.52
CA ARG A 43 28.96 -0.45 -14.38
C ARG A 43 28.43 0.13 -13.08
N LEU A 44 28.14 1.43 -13.04
CA LEU A 44 27.68 2.11 -11.84
C LEU A 44 26.17 2.36 -11.82
N GLY A 45 25.43 1.92 -12.83
CA GLY A 45 23.97 2.03 -12.87
C GLY A 45 23.44 3.44 -12.56
N ALA A 46 24.17 4.49 -12.95
CA ALA A 46 23.99 5.84 -12.46
C ALA A 46 22.61 6.42 -12.80
N GLN A 47 21.93 7.00 -11.81
CA GLN A 47 20.63 7.66 -11.94
C GLN A 47 20.65 9.03 -11.27
N LEU A 48 20.23 10.08 -11.99
CA LEU A 48 20.05 11.42 -11.42
C LEU A 48 18.65 11.57 -10.85
N VAL A 49 18.56 11.84 -9.55
CA VAL A 49 17.32 12.22 -8.86
C VAL A 49 17.23 13.73 -8.78
N THR A 50 16.05 14.26 -9.04
CA THR A 50 15.79 15.71 -9.05
C THR A 50 14.72 16.05 -8.03
N SER A 51 15.03 16.93 -7.08
CA SER A 51 14.12 17.32 -5.97
C SER A 51 13.85 18.83 -6.01
N PRO A 52 12.74 19.27 -6.64
CA PRO A 52 12.38 20.69 -6.67
C PRO A 52 12.02 21.19 -5.26
N ARG A 53 12.62 22.28 -4.81
CA ARG A 53 12.26 22.92 -3.53
C ARG A 53 10.91 23.62 -3.64
N PRO A 54 9.96 23.38 -2.72
CA PRO A 54 8.69 24.10 -2.70
C PRO A 54 8.90 25.63 -2.57
N GLY A 55 8.22 26.40 -3.40
CA GLY A 55 8.31 27.89 -3.35
C GLY A 55 9.62 28.49 -3.84
N SER A 56 10.57 27.70 -4.37
CA SER A 56 11.88 28.15 -4.84
C SER A 56 12.11 27.76 -6.31
N PRO A 57 12.88 28.55 -7.08
CA PRO A 57 13.34 28.14 -8.40
C PRO A 57 14.47 27.09 -8.34
N VAL A 58 14.95 26.76 -7.15
CA VAL A 58 16.08 25.83 -6.93
C VAL A 58 15.63 24.40 -7.05
N VAL A 59 16.49 23.57 -7.65
CA VAL A 59 16.35 22.10 -7.71
C VAL A 59 17.60 21.47 -7.10
N ASP A 60 17.40 20.54 -6.19
CA ASP A 60 18.47 19.71 -5.67
C ASP A 60 18.64 18.49 -6.57
N TYR A 61 19.89 18.05 -6.70
CA TYR A 61 20.27 16.89 -7.49
C TYR A 61 21.02 15.90 -6.61
N ASP A 62 20.56 14.63 -6.64
CA ASP A 62 21.26 13.50 -6.04
C ASP A 62 21.64 12.52 -7.16
N LEU A 63 22.86 12.01 -7.13
CA LEU A 63 23.32 10.98 -8.06
C LEU A 63 23.38 9.65 -7.33
N LEU A 64 22.53 8.72 -7.73
CA LEU A 64 22.53 7.35 -7.22
C LEU A 64 23.46 6.50 -8.09
N LEU A 65 24.30 5.70 -7.47
CA LEU A 65 25.26 4.83 -8.12
C LEU A 65 25.20 3.43 -7.52
N ASP A 66 25.24 2.40 -8.35
CA ASP A 66 25.36 1.02 -7.87
C ASP A 66 26.76 0.76 -7.32
N HIS A 67 26.84 0.26 -6.10
CA HIS A 67 28.12 -0.16 -5.53
C HIS A 67 28.54 -1.51 -6.11
N PRO A 68 29.82 -1.72 -6.51
CA PRO A 68 30.29 -2.97 -7.12
C PRO A 68 30.13 -4.22 -6.23
N SER A 69 30.04 -4.05 -4.91
CA SER A 69 29.79 -5.13 -3.95
C SER A 69 28.31 -5.28 -3.57
N GLY A 70 27.42 -4.59 -4.26
CA GLY A 70 25.99 -4.50 -3.96
C GLY A 70 25.64 -3.25 -3.16
N GLY A 71 24.41 -2.74 -3.36
CA GLY A 71 23.91 -1.54 -2.74
C GLY A 71 24.05 -0.28 -3.60
N THR A 72 23.60 0.85 -3.10
CA THR A 72 23.60 2.14 -3.80
C THR A 72 24.41 3.16 -3.01
N ILE A 73 25.16 3.98 -3.70
CA ILE A 73 25.84 5.15 -3.16
C ILE A 73 25.02 6.35 -3.59
N MET A 74 24.69 7.23 -2.67
CA MET A 74 24.07 8.51 -2.96
C MET A 74 25.11 9.62 -2.84
N LEU A 75 25.30 10.39 -3.91
CA LEU A 75 26.06 11.61 -3.92
C LEU A 75 25.07 12.78 -3.95
N GLY A 76 25.05 13.59 -2.90
CA GLY A 76 24.19 14.79 -2.81
C GLY A 76 24.99 16.06 -2.61
N VAL A 77 24.41 17.20 -3.00
CA VAL A 77 25.00 18.54 -2.80
C VAL A 77 24.02 19.40 -2.03
N GLN A 78 24.43 19.91 -0.88
CA GLN A 78 23.66 20.94 -0.19
C GLN A 78 23.89 22.32 -0.83
N ALA A 79 22.80 23.07 -1.06
CA ALA A 79 22.80 24.24 -1.94
C ALA A 79 23.36 25.52 -1.35
N GLU A 80 23.51 25.65 -0.03
CA GLU A 80 23.64 26.99 0.56
C GLU A 80 25.06 27.46 0.81
N ASP A 81 26.06 26.60 0.94
CA ASP A 81 27.39 27.03 1.38
C ASP A 81 28.57 26.53 0.55
N GLY A 82 28.35 25.82 -0.52
CA GLY A 82 29.42 25.43 -1.46
C GLY A 82 30.48 24.44 -0.92
N THR A 83 30.33 23.94 0.30
CA THR A 83 31.42 23.23 0.99
C THR A 83 31.09 21.84 1.51
N SER A 84 29.84 21.44 1.63
CA SER A 84 29.52 20.12 2.21
C SER A 84 28.95 19.16 1.19
N TRP A 85 29.80 18.22 0.75
CA TRP A 85 29.39 17.01 0.08
C TRP A 85 29.05 15.98 1.14
N LEU A 86 27.80 15.56 1.22
CA LEU A 86 27.44 14.35 1.91
C LEU A 86 27.57 13.21 0.93
N VAL A 87 28.64 12.44 1.04
CA VAL A 87 28.69 11.10 0.49
C VAL A 87 28.06 10.20 1.54
N ASP A 88 26.78 9.95 1.42
CA ASP A 88 26.14 8.91 2.22
C ASP A 88 26.51 7.56 1.61
N HIS A 89 27.48 6.92 2.20
CA HIS A 89 27.81 5.54 1.92
C HIS A 89 27.00 4.67 2.86
N SER A 90 25.75 4.40 2.52
CA SER A 90 25.03 3.34 3.18
C SER A 90 25.73 2.02 2.86
N THR A 91 26.15 1.31 3.92
CA THR A 91 26.76 0.00 3.81
C THR A 91 25.95 -0.88 2.87
N HIS A 92 26.64 -1.67 2.08
CA HIS A 92 26.14 -2.43 0.91
C HIS A 92 24.94 -3.35 1.09
N TRP A 93 24.21 -3.28 2.19
CA TRP A 93 22.97 -4.01 2.44
C TRP A 93 21.72 -3.13 2.44
N ALA A 94 21.86 -1.83 2.72
CA ALA A 94 20.74 -0.94 2.95
C ALA A 94 20.45 0.01 1.80
N ALA A 95 21.37 0.16 0.88
CA ALA A 95 21.28 1.17 -0.14
C ALA A 95 20.35 0.75 -1.26
N GLY A 96 19.14 1.24 -1.22
CA GLY A 96 18.12 1.05 -2.23
C GLY A 96 16.97 0.13 -1.84
N TYR A 97 17.13 -0.74 -0.85
CA TYR A 97 16.06 -1.65 -0.42
C TYR A 97 15.66 -1.41 1.03
N VAL A 98 14.36 -1.33 1.30
CA VAL A 98 13.80 -1.23 2.65
C VAL A 98 13.69 -2.60 3.29
N LEU A 99 13.25 -3.58 2.50
CA LEU A 99 13.09 -4.96 2.97
C LEU A 99 13.22 -5.95 1.80
N THR A 100 13.45 -7.19 2.18
CA THR A 100 13.39 -8.35 1.30
C THR A 100 12.39 -9.35 1.87
N VAL A 101 11.46 -9.83 1.04
CA VAL A 101 10.47 -10.86 1.40
C VAL A 101 10.61 -12.01 0.41
N ASP A 102 10.98 -13.19 0.92
CA ASP A 102 11.20 -14.41 0.11
C ASP A 102 12.09 -14.18 -1.14
N GLY A 103 13.15 -13.36 -0.96
CA GLY A 103 14.09 -13.03 -2.05
C GLY A 103 13.64 -11.88 -2.95
N THR A 104 12.44 -11.36 -2.81
CA THR A 104 11.98 -10.17 -3.55
C THR A 104 12.32 -8.90 -2.78
N HIS A 105 13.05 -8.01 -3.43
CA HIS A 105 13.49 -6.74 -2.85
C HIS A 105 12.46 -5.64 -3.07
N VAL A 106 12.28 -4.78 -2.07
CA VAL A 106 11.51 -3.54 -2.17
C VAL A 106 12.43 -2.35 -2.01
N SER A 107 12.52 -1.55 -3.04
CA SER A 107 13.30 -0.32 -3.03
C SER A 107 12.66 0.75 -2.14
N VAL A 108 13.46 1.73 -1.72
CA VAL A 108 12.96 2.91 -0.98
C VAL A 108 11.90 3.65 -1.78
N SER A 109 12.13 3.80 -3.10
CA SER A 109 11.17 4.49 -3.99
C SER A 109 9.84 3.74 -4.09
N GLU A 110 9.87 2.41 -4.22
CA GLU A 110 8.66 1.58 -4.22
C GLU A 110 7.94 1.66 -2.87
N ALA A 111 8.67 1.53 -1.76
CA ALA A 111 8.09 1.63 -0.42
C ALA A 111 7.39 2.98 -0.22
N MET A 112 8.03 4.09 -0.61
CA MET A 112 7.43 5.43 -0.51
C MET A 112 6.20 5.59 -1.39
N LEU A 113 6.22 5.06 -2.62
CA LEU A 113 5.06 5.08 -3.52
C LEU A 113 3.90 4.30 -2.91
N MET A 114 4.18 3.14 -2.34
CA MET A 114 3.21 2.26 -1.71
C MET A 114 2.57 2.90 -0.49
N LEU A 115 3.38 3.41 0.44
CA LEU A 115 2.89 4.05 1.67
C LEU A 115 2.01 5.27 1.39
N ARG A 116 2.29 6.01 0.30
CA ARG A 116 1.44 7.13 -0.15
C ARG A 116 0.11 6.68 -0.76
N SER A 117 0.03 5.46 -1.25
CA SER A 117 -1.15 4.95 -1.98
C SER A 117 -2.02 3.99 -1.17
N LEU A 118 -1.53 3.42 -0.08
CA LEU A 118 -2.13 2.26 0.59
C LEU A 118 -2.44 2.44 2.08
N ALA A 119 -2.35 3.66 2.62
CA ALA A 119 -2.63 3.88 4.05
C ALA A 119 -4.00 3.30 4.45
N ARG A 120 -3.99 2.14 5.13
CA ARG A 120 -5.19 1.52 5.70
C ARG A 120 -5.29 1.90 7.17
N PRO A 121 -6.47 2.32 7.64
CA PRO A 121 -6.67 2.55 9.05
C PRO A 121 -6.36 1.28 9.87
N GLY A 122 -5.51 1.40 10.88
CA GLY A 122 -5.22 0.32 11.82
C GLY A 122 -4.10 -0.65 11.42
N MET A 123 -3.45 -0.45 10.26
CA MET A 123 -2.29 -1.25 9.85
C MET A 123 -1.01 -0.41 9.89
N SER A 124 0.07 -0.98 10.39
CA SER A 124 1.36 -0.29 10.40
C SER A 124 1.98 -0.23 8.99
N PRO A 125 2.83 0.77 8.70
CA PRO A 125 3.54 0.83 7.43
C PRO A 125 4.36 -0.43 7.12
N GLN A 126 4.93 -1.07 8.15
CA GLN A 126 5.69 -2.30 8.02
C GLN A 126 4.80 -3.47 7.55
N GLU A 127 3.65 -3.64 8.18
CA GLU A 127 2.68 -4.68 7.79
C GLU A 127 2.18 -4.48 6.37
N GLU A 128 1.90 -3.22 5.96
CA GLU A 128 1.48 -2.91 4.59
C GLU A 128 2.57 -3.28 3.56
N LEU A 129 3.84 -3.00 3.85
CA LEU A 129 4.94 -3.34 2.97
C LEU A 129 5.12 -4.85 2.83
N VAL A 130 5.07 -5.60 3.93
CA VAL A 130 5.16 -7.07 3.91
C VAL A 130 4.00 -7.66 3.13
N ARG A 131 2.77 -7.24 3.42
CA ARG A 131 1.56 -7.67 2.73
C ARG A 131 1.65 -7.44 1.21
N PHE A 132 2.15 -6.27 0.81
CA PHE A 132 2.35 -5.98 -0.60
C PHE A 132 3.33 -6.96 -1.26
N CYS A 133 4.48 -7.20 -0.64
CA CYS A 133 5.48 -8.11 -1.20
C CYS A 133 4.94 -9.53 -1.34
N VAL A 134 4.24 -10.03 -0.33
CA VAL A 134 3.58 -11.34 -0.36
C VAL A 134 2.62 -11.44 -1.54
N LEU A 135 1.77 -10.42 -1.72
CA LEU A 135 0.82 -10.38 -2.82
C LEU A 135 1.50 -10.26 -4.18
N ARG A 136 2.52 -9.41 -4.29
CA ARG A 136 3.31 -9.25 -5.52
C ARG A 136 3.96 -10.57 -5.92
N ASN A 137 4.59 -11.27 -4.96
CA ASN A 137 5.21 -12.57 -5.20
C ASN A 137 4.19 -13.60 -5.68
N ALA A 138 3.05 -13.69 -5.01
CA ALA A 138 1.99 -14.62 -5.37
C ALA A 138 1.37 -14.32 -6.74
N ALA A 139 1.27 -13.03 -7.12
CA ALA A 139 0.69 -12.60 -8.38
C ALA A 139 1.66 -12.66 -9.57
N GLN A 140 2.97 -12.85 -9.35
CA GLN A 140 3.99 -12.83 -10.44
C GLN A 140 3.67 -13.81 -11.57
N GLN A 141 3.15 -14.98 -11.23
CA GLN A 141 2.85 -16.05 -12.19
C GLN A 141 1.52 -15.87 -12.95
N GLU A 142 0.74 -14.84 -12.59
CA GLU A 142 -0.50 -14.57 -13.32
C GLU A 142 -0.20 -14.04 -14.72
N GLU A 143 -0.89 -14.61 -15.70
CA GLU A 143 -0.86 -14.12 -17.08
C GLU A 143 -1.98 -13.11 -17.28
N VAL A 144 -1.67 -11.93 -17.80
CA VAL A 144 -2.66 -10.88 -18.08
C VAL A 144 -2.53 -10.43 -19.52
N GLY A 145 -3.66 -10.23 -20.17
CA GLY A 145 -3.72 -9.70 -21.52
C GLY A 145 -3.73 -8.17 -21.54
N LEU A 146 -3.59 -7.61 -22.75
CA LEU A 146 -3.63 -6.15 -22.95
C LEU A 146 -4.94 -5.53 -22.42
N ALA A 147 -6.07 -6.24 -22.55
CA ALA A 147 -7.36 -5.78 -22.06
C ALA A 147 -7.39 -5.63 -20.51
N ASP A 148 -6.75 -6.55 -19.80
CA ASP A 148 -6.66 -6.49 -18.34
C ASP A 148 -5.81 -5.28 -17.90
N VAL A 149 -4.68 -5.06 -18.56
CA VAL A 149 -3.78 -3.93 -18.31
C VAL A 149 -4.48 -2.61 -18.61
N GLN A 150 -5.21 -2.52 -19.72
CA GLN A 150 -5.99 -1.34 -20.07
C GLN A 150 -7.10 -1.07 -19.04
N ALA A 151 -7.81 -2.10 -18.58
CA ALA A 151 -8.83 -1.95 -17.55
C ALA A 151 -8.26 -1.46 -16.23
N ALA A 152 -7.07 -1.94 -15.83
CA ALA A 152 -6.35 -1.47 -14.66
C ALA A 152 -5.95 0.01 -14.79
N ALA A 153 -5.42 0.41 -15.97
CA ALA A 153 -5.05 1.79 -16.29
C ALA A 153 -6.26 2.73 -16.25
N ASP A 154 -7.38 2.33 -16.86
CA ASP A 154 -8.60 3.13 -16.87
C ASP A 154 -9.21 3.26 -15.46
N GLY A 155 -9.16 2.19 -14.67
CA GLY A 155 -9.55 2.23 -13.26
C GLY A 155 -8.68 3.18 -12.45
N PHE A 156 -7.37 3.14 -12.65
CA PHE A 156 -6.42 4.05 -12.02
C PHE A 156 -6.69 5.51 -12.37
N ARG A 157 -6.84 5.80 -13.67
CA ARG A 157 -7.11 7.16 -14.18
C ARG A 157 -8.43 7.72 -13.64
N ARG A 158 -9.51 6.93 -13.65
CA ARG A 158 -10.82 7.34 -13.10
C ARG A 158 -10.75 7.71 -11.61
N ARG A 159 -10.12 6.86 -10.79
CA ARG A 159 -10.00 7.13 -9.33
C ARG A 159 -9.22 8.39 -9.00
N ARG A 160 -8.31 8.82 -9.89
CA ARG A 160 -7.44 9.99 -9.69
C ARG A 160 -7.86 11.22 -10.51
N GLY A 161 -8.95 11.14 -11.27
CA GLY A 161 -9.40 12.23 -12.14
C GLY A 161 -8.46 12.53 -13.33
N LEU A 162 -7.61 11.56 -13.73
CA LEU A 162 -6.61 11.72 -14.80
C LEU A 162 -7.19 11.29 -16.15
N LEU A 163 -8.33 11.87 -16.54
CA LEU A 163 -9.05 11.44 -17.74
C LEU A 163 -8.53 12.07 -19.02
N GLY A 164 -7.88 13.24 -18.93
CA GLY A 164 -7.26 13.94 -20.07
C GLY A 164 -5.84 13.46 -20.32
N HIS A 165 -5.39 13.57 -21.58
CA HIS A 165 -4.01 13.28 -21.96
C HIS A 165 -3.02 14.19 -21.20
N ASP A 166 -3.30 15.49 -21.17
CA ASP A 166 -2.41 16.48 -20.55
C ASP A 166 -2.34 16.30 -19.04
N THR A 167 -3.49 16.05 -18.36
CA THR A 167 -3.52 15.78 -16.92
C THR A 167 -2.74 14.52 -16.55
N MET A 168 -2.76 13.51 -17.41
CA MET A 168 -1.98 12.29 -17.22
C MET A 168 -0.49 12.53 -17.42
N ALA A 169 -0.11 13.28 -18.46
CA ALA A 169 1.28 13.63 -18.74
C ALA A 169 1.89 14.47 -17.61
N GLU A 170 1.17 15.50 -17.14
CA GLU A 170 1.59 16.31 -15.99
C GLU A 170 1.71 15.48 -14.70
N TRP A 171 0.83 14.50 -14.51
CA TRP A 171 0.90 13.62 -13.35
C TRP A 171 2.14 12.72 -13.42
N LEU A 172 2.42 12.11 -14.58
CA LEU A 172 3.62 11.29 -14.79
C LEU A 172 4.90 12.11 -14.57
N ASP A 173 4.98 13.31 -15.11
CA ASP A 173 6.13 14.20 -14.93
C ASP A 173 6.34 14.56 -13.44
N ARG A 174 5.26 14.93 -12.76
CA ARG A 174 5.30 15.25 -11.32
C ARG A 174 5.74 14.06 -10.45
N MET A 175 5.38 12.84 -10.88
CA MET A 175 5.79 11.60 -10.19
C MET A 175 7.17 11.11 -10.62
N GLY A 176 7.80 11.73 -11.63
CA GLY A 176 9.06 11.29 -12.22
C GLY A 176 8.96 9.90 -12.87
N MET A 177 7.77 9.54 -13.38
CA MET A 177 7.48 8.22 -13.91
C MET A 177 7.39 8.26 -15.43
N SER A 178 8.12 7.37 -16.12
CA SER A 178 7.98 7.21 -17.57
C SER A 178 6.68 6.49 -17.94
N ALA A 179 6.25 6.61 -19.19
CA ALA A 179 5.10 5.88 -19.71
C ALA A 179 5.32 4.35 -19.64
N GLU A 180 6.54 3.87 -19.84
CA GLU A 180 6.93 2.47 -19.70
C GLU A 180 6.81 2.00 -18.26
N ALA A 181 7.38 2.73 -17.30
CA ALA A 181 7.24 2.43 -15.88
C ALA A 181 5.79 2.44 -15.40
N PHE A 182 4.95 3.32 -15.97
CA PHE A 182 3.52 3.32 -15.72
C PHE A 182 2.85 2.08 -16.30
N HIS A 183 3.20 1.66 -17.52
CA HIS A 183 2.69 0.44 -18.13
C HIS A 183 3.04 -0.80 -17.28
N ASP A 184 4.27 -0.92 -16.83
CA ASP A 184 4.73 -2.00 -15.96
C ASP A 184 3.96 -2.02 -14.63
N HIS A 185 3.76 -0.84 -14.04
CA HIS A 185 2.96 -0.70 -12.83
C HIS A 185 1.49 -1.15 -13.05
N MET A 186 0.89 -0.81 -14.19
CA MET A 186 -0.47 -1.25 -14.53
C MET A 186 -0.53 -2.76 -14.82
N THR A 187 0.50 -3.32 -15.43
CA THR A 187 0.63 -4.77 -15.64
C THR A 187 0.67 -5.52 -14.31
N MET A 188 1.47 -5.05 -13.36
CA MET A 188 1.50 -5.64 -12.01
C MET A 188 0.17 -5.45 -11.27
N THR A 189 -0.49 -4.31 -11.45
CA THR A 189 -1.82 -4.06 -10.88
C THR A 189 -2.87 -5.03 -11.44
N ALA A 190 -2.85 -5.28 -12.75
CA ALA A 190 -3.74 -6.25 -13.40
C ALA A 190 -3.49 -7.68 -12.88
N LYS A 191 -2.23 -8.08 -12.75
CA LYS A 191 -1.83 -9.39 -12.17
C LYS A 191 -2.36 -9.55 -10.73
N ASP A 192 -2.16 -8.54 -9.88
CA ASP A 192 -2.66 -8.54 -8.50
C ASP A 192 -4.19 -8.66 -8.45
N GLN A 193 -4.91 -7.91 -9.28
CA GLN A 193 -6.37 -7.97 -9.35
C GLN A 193 -6.86 -9.36 -9.77
N ARG A 194 -6.25 -9.96 -10.79
CA ARG A 194 -6.58 -11.30 -11.28
C ARG A 194 -6.29 -12.37 -10.23
N PHE A 195 -5.11 -12.30 -9.61
CA PHE A 195 -4.74 -13.21 -8.53
C PHE A 195 -5.74 -13.15 -7.38
N ARG A 196 -6.08 -11.95 -6.90
CA ARG A 196 -7.05 -11.75 -5.82
C ARG A 196 -8.42 -12.32 -6.18
N ALA A 197 -8.91 -12.05 -7.38
CA ALA A 197 -10.21 -12.56 -7.83
C ALA A 197 -10.23 -14.10 -7.85
N ARG A 198 -9.21 -14.72 -8.45
CA ARG A 198 -9.07 -16.17 -8.52
C ARG A 198 -8.93 -16.80 -7.14
N LYS A 199 -8.05 -16.24 -6.30
CA LYS A 199 -7.76 -16.80 -4.96
C LYS A 199 -8.97 -16.69 -4.04
N ARG A 200 -9.70 -15.58 -4.07
CA ARG A 200 -10.96 -15.42 -3.34
C ARG A 200 -12.00 -16.45 -3.77
N ALA A 201 -12.19 -16.66 -5.07
CA ALA A 201 -13.12 -17.65 -5.57
C ALA A 201 -12.74 -19.09 -5.17
N GLU A 202 -11.44 -19.40 -5.19
CA GLU A 202 -10.89 -20.69 -4.75
C GLU A 202 -11.15 -20.96 -3.26
N LEU A 203 -10.92 -19.97 -2.40
CA LEU A 203 -11.00 -20.13 -0.95
C LEU A 203 -12.43 -20.06 -0.40
N ALA A 204 -13.33 -19.35 -1.08
CA ALA A 204 -14.66 -19.01 -0.58
C ALA A 204 -15.50 -20.21 -0.13
N PRO A 205 -15.64 -21.32 -0.91
CA PRO A 205 -16.53 -22.41 -0.54
C PRO A 205 -16.10 -23.10 0.76
N ALA A 206 -14.83 -23.48 0.85
CA ALA A 206 -14.31 -24.17 2.04
C ALA A 206 -14.30 -23.28 3.28
N TYR A 207 -14.10 -21.97 3.10
CA TYR A 207 -14.17 -20.99 4.19
C TYR A 207 -15.59 -20.80 4.68
N LEU A 208 -16.55 -20.66 3.77
CA LEU A 208 -17.97 -20.58 4.10
C LEU A 208 -18.43 -21.81 4.89
N ASP A 209 -18.04 -23.02 4.45
CA ASP A 209 -18.43 -24.27 5.12
C ASP A 209 -17.90 -24.34 6.56
N ARG A 210 -16.69 -23.85 6.81
CA ARG A 210 -16.09 -23.81 8.16
C ARG A 210 -16.67 -22.73 9.07
N HIS A 211 -17.21 -21.65 8.49
CA HIS A 211 -17.59 -20.44 9.23
C HIS A 211 -19.04 -19.98 8.94
N ARG A 212 -19.96 -20.91 8.66
CA ARG A 212 -21.34 -20.62 8.26
C ARG A 212 -22.04 -19.61 9.18
N ASP A 213 -21.85 -19.75 10.48
CA ASP A 213 -22.49 -18.87 11.47
C ASP A 213 -22.08 -17.40 11.31
N ARG A 214 -20.83 -17.14 10.87
CA ARG A 214 -20.33 -15.79 10.62
C ARG A 214 -21.01 -15.11 9.43
N PHE A 215 -21.51 -15.91 8.47
CA PHE A 215 -22.14 -15.44 7.23
C PHE A 215 -23.66 -15.54 7.25
N ALA A 216 -24.26 -15.80 8.43
CA ALA A 216 -25.70 -15.61 8.61
C ALA A 216 -26.05 -14.14 8.38
N ARG A 217 -27.13 -13.89 7.62
CA ARG A 217 -27.63 -12.52 7.38
C ARG A 217 -28.45 -12.09 8.59
N VAL A 218 -28.07 -10.95 9.17
CA VAL A 218 -28.68 -10.46 10.39
C VAL A 218 -29.23 -9.04 10.21
N ARG A 219 -30.43 -8.80 10.71
CA ARG A 219 -30.95 -7.47 10.95
C ARG A 219 -30.93 -7.21 12.45
N ALA A 220 -30.14 -6.24 12.87
CA ALA A 220 -29.92 -5.93 14.26
C ALA A 220 -29.98 -4.42 14.52
N ALA A 221 -30.27 -4.08 15.76
CA ALA A 221 -30.17 -2.72 16.27
C ALA A 221 -29.38 -2.75 17.59
N TRP A 222 -28.48 -1.80 17.79
CA TRP A 222 -27.74 -1.69 19.04
C TRP A 222 -27.40 -0.24 19.37
N VAL A 223 -27.12 -0.02 20.64
CA VAL A 223 -26.67 1.26 21.19
C VAL A 223 -25.35 1.03 21.90
N LEU A 224 -24.44 1.97 21.73
CA LEU A 224 -23.26 2.13 22.58
C LEU A 224 -23.47 3.40 23.41
N ALA A 225 -23.41 3.30 24.74
CA ALA A 225 -23.68 4.39 25.67
C ALA A 225 -22.67 4.38 26.82
N ASP A 226 -22.44 5.54 27.44
CA ASP A 226 -21.59 5.64 28.62
C ASP A 226 -22.25 4.97 29.85
N ASP A 227 -23.56 5.04 29.96
CA ASP A 227 -24.36 4.40 31.00
C ASP A 227 -25.14 3.19 30.45
N PRO A 228 -25.40 2.17 31.29
CA PRO A 228 -26.19 1.01 30.90
C PRO A 228 -27.60 1.39 30.39
N VAL A 229 -28.01 0.82 29.25
CA VAL A 229 -29.33 0.95 28.66
C VAL A 229 -29.98 -0.42 28.60
N GLU A 230 -31.21 -0.56 29.15
CA GLU A 230 -31.89 -1.84 29.13
C GLU A 230 -32.45 -2.19 27.73
N PRO A 231 -32.47 -3.47 27.32
CA PRO A 231 -32.97 -3.89 26.00
C PRO A 231 -34.40 -3.39 25.69
N ALA A 232 -35.28 -3.33 26.69
CA ALA A 232 -36.63 -2.85 26.52
C ALA A 232 -36.73 -1.38 26.11
N GLU A 233 -35.68 -0.59 26.37
CA GLU A 233 -35.65 0.83 26.00
C GLU A 233 -35.36 1.00 24.49
N LEU A 234 -34.81 -0.04 23.81
CA LEU A 234 -34.52 0.02 22.37
C LEU A 234 -35.80 0.03 21.50
N ASP A 235 -36.90 -0.53 22.01
CA ASP A 235 -38.18 -0.59 21.32
C ASP A 235 -39.02 0.69 21.55
N GLY A 236 -38.61 1.51 22.53
CA GLY A 236 -39.26 2.78 22.85
C GLY A 236 -38.72 3.96 22.04
N PRO A 237 -39.37 5.12 22.09
CA PRO A 237 -38.79 6.33 21.57
C PRO A 237 -37.57 6.70 22.42
N LEU A 238 -36.38 6.53 21.88
CA LEU A 238 -35.11 7.07 22.42
C LEU A 238 -35.13 8.63 22.32
N ALA A 239 -36.32 9.20 22.15
CA ALA A 239 -36.59 10.62 22.01
C ALA A 239 -36.14 11.36 23.28
N GLY A 240 -35.15 12.22 23.12
CA GLY A 240 -34.58 13.02 24.21
C GLY A 240 -33.24 12.54 24.78
N ARG A 241 -32.76 11.36 24.38
CA ARG A 241 -31.41 10.88 24.74
C ARG A 241 -30.41 11.21 23.61
N TRP A 242 -29.78 12.35 23.69
CA TRP A 242 -28.79 12.86 22.70
C TRP A 242 -27.40 12.19 22.84
N ASP A 243 -27.22 11.51 23.93
CA ASP A 243 -26.00 10.75 24.31
C ASP A 243 -25.95 9.36 23.64
N LEU A 244 -27.07 8.89 23.04
CA LEU A 244 -27.18 7.56 22.48
C LEU A 244 -26.96 7.55 20.96
N ARG A 245 -26.06 6.67 20.54
CA ARG A 245 -25.83 6.40 19.13
C ARG A 245 -26.49 5.06 18.75
N LEU A 246 -27.74 5.10 18.30
CA LEU A 246 -28.47 3.93 17.80
C LEU A 246 -27.98 3.58 16.41
N THR A 247 -27.46 2.35 16.26
CA THR A 247 -27.11 1.76 14.97
C THR A 247 -28.15 0.70 14.60
N ARG A 248 -28.63 0.76 13.35
CA ARG A 248 -29.46 -0.29 12.74
C ARG A 248 -28.74 -0.79 11.50
N ALA A 249 -28.54 -2.09 11.40
CA ALA A 249 -27.81 -2.68 10.29
C ALA A 249 -28.48 -3.96 9.75
N ARG A 250 -28.28 -4.16 8.45
CA ARG A 250 -28.39 -5.48 7.80
C ARG A 250 -27.00 -5.86 7.37
N THR A 251 -26.45 -6.90 7.98
CA THR A 251 -25.05 -7.27 7.79
C THR A 251 -24.84 -8.76 8.03
N TRP A 252 -23.61 -9.23 7.93
CA TRP A 252 -23.24 -10.57 8.31
C TRP A 252 -23.10 -10.68 9.83
N ALA A 253 -23.45 -11.83 10.40
CA ALA A 253 -23.33 -12.06 11.85
C ALA A 253 -21.91 -11.82 12.37
N GLY A 254 -20.89 -12.16 11.58
CA GLY A 254 -19.49 -11.91 11.91
C GLY A 254 -19.08 -10.44 12.00
N GLU A 255 -19.84 -9.54 11.41
CA GLU A 255 -19.61 -8.07 11.44
C GLU A 255 -20.31 -7.38 12.60
N LEU A 256 -21.19 -8.08 13.31
CA LEU A 256 -21.83 -7.53 14.49
C LEU A 256 -20.83 -7.36 15.64
N PRO A 257 -21.08 -6.43 16.58
CA PRO A 257 -20.39 -6.40 17.85
C PRO A 257 -20.39 -7.78 18.51
N VAL A 258 -19.27 -8.17 19.12
CA VAL A 258 -19.08 -9.52 19.67
C VAL A 258 -20.25 -10.00 20.52
N PRO A 259 -20.82 -9.19 21.44
CA PRO A 259 -21.95 -9.65 22.29
C PRO A 259 -23.23 -10.00 21.51
N LEU A 260 -23.37 -9.55 20.26
CA LEU A 260 -24.57 -9.81 19.44
C LEU A 260 -24.40 -10.96 18.44
N ARG A 261 -23.20 -11.47 18.25
CA ARG A 261 -22.91 -12.45 17.19
C ARG A 261 -23.68 -13.76 17.34
N GLU A 262 -23.87 -14.19 18.57
CA GLU A 262 -24.55 -15.47 18.90
C GLU A 262 -26.00 -15.29 19.34
N VAL A 263 -26.49 -14.06 19.42
CA VAL A 263 -27.88 -13.79 19.81
C VAL A 263 -28.83 -14.33 18.75
N PRO A 264 -29.85 -15.14 19.13
CA PRO A 264 -30.84 -15.65 18.19
C PRO A 264 -31.77 -14.56 17.67
N ALA A 265 -32.53 -14.86 16.62
CA ALA A 265 -33.58 -13.97 16.12
C ALA A 265 -34.61 -13.67 17.21
N GLY A 266 -35.00 -12.41 17.37
CA GLY A 266 -35.90 -11.93 18.43
C GLY A 266 -35.23 -11.79 19.80
N GLY A 267 -33.94 -12.19 19.95
CA GLY A 267 -33.20 -12.07 21.19
C GLY A 267 -32.50 -10.72 21.35
N ALA A 268 -32.10 -10.44 22.60
CA ALA A 268 -31.34 -9.25 22.94
C ALA A 268 -30.11 -9.61 23.78
N ALA A 269 -29.13 -8.74 23.80
CA ALA A 269 -27.97 -8.80 24.68
C ALA A 269 -27.69 -7.41 25.27
N GLY A 270 -27.16 -7.42 26.49
CA GLY A 270 -26.78 -6.21 27.20
C GLY A 270 -27.75 -5.86 28.35
N PRO A 271 -27.39 -4.78 29.11
CA PRO A 271 -26.15 -4.00 28.93
C PRO A 271 -24.89 -4.80 29.29
N VAL A 272 -23.89 -4.78 28.40
CA VAL A 272 -22.59 -5.42 28.63
C VAL A 272 -21.44 -4.41 28.39
N PRO A 273 -20.36 -4.45 29.16
CA PRO A 273 -19.19 -3.60 28.89
C PRO A 273 -18.61 -3.88 27.49
N TYR A 274 -18.43 -2.84 26.69
CA TYR A 274 -17.90 -2.93 25.32
C TYR A 274 -17.28 -1.60 24.88
N GLU A 275 -16.04 -1.62 24.39
CA GLU A 275 -15.32 -0.47 23.82
C GLU A 275 -15.35 0.82 24.67
N GLY A 276 -15.23 0.67 26.00
CA GLY A 276 -15.16 1.81 26.94
C GLY A 276 -16.54 2.32 27.39
N GLY A 277 -17.64 1.68 26.99
CA GLY A 277 -19.00 1.97 27.42
C GLY A 277 -19.81 0.71 27.64
N PHE A 278 -21.10 0.79 27.48
CA PHE A 278 -22.04 -0.33 27.55
C PHE A 278 -22.75 -0.52 26.22
N LEU A 279 -22.74 -1.75 25.73
CA LEU A 279 -23.49 -2.14 24.56
C LEU A 279 -24.78 -2.84 24.95
N THR A 280 -25.88 -2.40 24.37
CA THR A 280 -27.18 -3.08 24.42
C THR A 280 -27.70 -3.21 22.99
N GLY A 281 -28.17 -4.39 22.61
CA GLY A 281 -28.62 -4.63 21.25
C GLY A 281 -29.63 -5.76 21.15
N GLN A 282 -30.31 -5.77 20.03
CA GLN A 282 -31.36 -6.73 19.68
C GLN A 282 -31.11 -7.25 18.27
N VAL A 283 -31.22 -8.56 18.10
CA VAL A 283 -31.23 -9.22 16.80
C VAL A 283 -32.68 -9.46 16.38
N VAL A 284 -33.16 -8.66 15.42
CA VAL A 284 -34.54 -8.72 14.94
C VAL A 284 -34.78 -9.93 14.04
N GLU A 285 -33.80 -10.24 13.18
CA GLU A 285 -33.90 -11.30 12.17
C GLU A 285 -32.53 -11.93 11.96
N ARG A 286 -32.51 -13.25 11.82
CA ARG A 286 -31.33 -14.02 11.48
C ARG A 286 -31.69 -15.09 10.47
N GLN A 287 -31.02 -15.07 9.32
CA GLN A 287 -31.16 -16.05 8.26
C GLN A 287 -29.84 -16.82 8.13
N GLU A 288 -29.91 -18.13 8.04
CA GLU A 288 -28.72 -18.96 7.83
C GLU A 288 -27.99 -18.59 6.55
N ALA A 289 -26.68 -18.82 6.55
CA ALA A 289 -25.85 -18.56 5.39
C ALA A 289 -26.26 -19.48 4.21
N VAL A 290 -26.56 -18.87 3.08
CA VAL A 290 -26.80 -19.54 1.81
C VAL A 290 -25.60 -19.26 0.89
N ALA A 291 -25.14 -20.27 0.16
CA ALA A 291 -24.00 -20.12 -0.76
C ALA A 291 -24.40 -19.38 -2.05
N ASP A 292 -24.92 -18.16 -1.90
CA ASP A 292 -25.17 -17.25 -3.01
C ASP A 292 -23.93 -16.39 -3.32
N GLU A 293 -23.98 -15.66 -4.43
CA GLU A 293 -22.87 -14.82 -4.91
C GLU A 293 -22.36 -13.83 -3.84
N ALA A 294 -23.28 -13.17 -3.12
CA ALA A 294 -22.91 -12.19 -2.11
C ALA A 294 -22.22 -12.85 -0.90
N THR A 295 -22.71 -14.01 -0.47
CA THR A 295 -22.13 -14.77 0.64
C THR A 295 -20.77 -15.35 0.27
N LEU A 296 -20.65 -15.94 -0.92
CA LEU A 296 -19.37 -16.45 -1.42
C LEU A 296 -18.35 -15.34 -1.60
N LYS A 297 -18.78 -14.17 -2.09
CA LYS A 297 -17.90 -13.00 -2.18
C LYS A 297 -17.38 -12.57 -0.80
N ALA A 298 -18.26 -12.42 0.19
CA ALA A 298 -17.88 -12.05 1.55
C ALA A 298 -16.96 -13.09 2.21
N ALA A 299 -17.27 -14.37 2.03
CA ALA A 299 -16.45 -15.48 2.53
C ALA A 299 -15.07 -15.50 1.86
N GLY A 300 -15.01 -15.25 0.54
CA GLY A 300 -13.77 -15.16 -0.21
C GLY A 300 -12.90 -13.99 0.21
N GLU A 301 -13.49 -12.83 0.51
CA GLU A 301 -12.76 -11.67 1.04
C GLU A 301 -12.15 -11.98 2.42
N ALA A 302 -12.92 -12.55 3.33
CA ALA A 302 -12.43 -12.92 4.66
C ALA A 302 -11.34 -14.02 4.60
N ALA A 303 -11.56 -15.05 3.78
CA ALA A 303 -10.59 -16.13 3.56
C ALA A 303 -9.29 -15.61 2.95
N PHE A 304 -9.38 -14.67 2.03
CA PHE A 304 -8.22 -14.07 1.38
C PHE A 304 -7.40 -13.22 2.37
N ASP A 305 -8.06 -12.45 3.24
CA ASP A 305 -7.38 -11.66 4.26
C ASP A 305 -6.65 -12.55 5.28
N GLU A 306 -7.25 -13.68 5.68
CA GLU A 306 -6.61 -14.68 6.53
C GLU A 306 -5.42 -15.33 5.81
N TRP A 307 -5.58 -15.74 4.55
CA TRP A 307 -4.51 -16.29 3.75
C TRP A 307 -3.31 -15.35 3.62
N VAL A 308 -3.55 -14.04 3.39
CA VAL A 308 -2.47 -13.04 3.31
C VAL A 308 -1.77 -12.88 4.65
N ALA A 309 -2.52 -12.89 5.76
CA ALA A 309 -1.94 -12.79 7.10
C ALA A 309 -1.07 -14.01 7.43
N ASP A 310 -1.51 -15.21 7.03
CA ASP A 310 -0.76 -16.45 7.20
C ASP A 310 0.52 -16.43 6.34
N ALA A 311 0.39 -16.11 5.08
CA ALA A 311 1.53 -16.01 4.17
C ALA A 311 2.55 -14.96 4.63
N ALA A 312 2.09 -13.85 5.22
CA ALA A 312 2.99 -12.84 5.79
C ALA A 312 3.73 -13.33 7.04
N ARG A 313 3.09 -14.19 7.86
CA ARG A 313 3.73 -14.81 9.04
C ARG A 313 4.75 -15.89 8.67
N GLU A 314 4.54 -16.59 7.57
CA GLU A 314 5.43 -17.65 7.07
C GLU A 314 6.59 -17.11 6.22
N ALA A 315 6.47 -15.91 5.69
CA ALA A 315 7.46 -15.29 4.82
C ALA A 315 8.79 -15.03 5.54
N ARG A 316 9.89 -15.24 4.81
CA ARG A 316 11.22 -14.83 5.27
C ARG A 316 11.44 -13.36 5.00
N ILE A 317 11.45 -12.56 6.07
CA ILE A 317 11.54 -11.11 6.00
C ILE A 317 12.91 -10.67 6.50
N THR A 318 13.61 -9.89 5.69
CA THR A 318 14.85 -9.20 6.09
C THR A 318 14.64 -7.71 5.95
N TRP A 319 14.68 -7.00 7.06
CA TRP A 319 14.66 -5.55 7.10
C TRP A 319 16.08 -5.00 6.97
N HIS A 320 16.27 -4.02 6.11
CA HIS A 320 17.59 -3.43 5.87
C HIS A 320 17.83 -2.12 6.63
N TRP A 321 16.77 -1.59 7.30
CA TRP A 321 16.76 -0.29 7.96
C TRP A 321 16.34 -0.32 9.44
N LEU A 322 16.39 -1.48 10.07
CA LEU A 322 16.10 -1.64 11.50
C LEU A 322 17.36 -1.99 12.28
#